data_b388e04764235b66b817039af6698ce0
#
_entry.id   b388e04764235b66b817039af6698ce0
#
_cell.length_a   1.000
_cell.length_b   1.000
_cell.length_c   1.000
_cell.angle_alpha   90.00
_cell.angle_beta   90.00
_cell.angle_gamma   90.00
#
_symmetry.space_group_name_H-M   'P 1'
#
loop_
_entity.id
_entity.type
_entity.pdbx_description
1 polymer ?
#
loop_
_entity_poly.entity_id
_entity_poly.type
_entity_poly.pdbx_seq_one_letter_code
_entity_poly.pdbx_strand_id
1 'polypeptide(L)'
;MISFYKKNIINIFLKNIFNVGAFFFCLVTILNILEEITFFKDITIALTTPIFLTLLNIPSVLFEIFPFIFLIGTMSFFIEILDRNELVIYKNYGLSNLDIIGVLIGATFFLGVLLVLFFYNISSNLKFIYFDIKNDYSKDDKYLAVITANGLWMKDQIDGNINIISAEKISEETLDNVLISQFDTEFNFIRLIDVKKINIKNKNWVINNAKITKDNITKNNEEIIFFKTNFDYEIISTLFSNLSSLDIIKLNELKKNYKALGYSTTEISSHLMNIYSYPFYLSIMVCIASILMLNIGHNRSRIFYLISGILISVLIYYMNYVFNLLIESQKIPFMFSVWFPQFLL
;
A
#
# COMPACT_ATOMS: atom_id res chain seq x y z
N MET A 1 23.23 26.40 25.47
CA MET A 1 22.98 25.29 26.41
C MET A 1 21.70 24.52 26.07
N ILE A 2 20.56 25.16 25.89
CA ILE A 2 19.25 24.54 25.48
C ILE A 2 19.41 23.75 24.16
N SER A 3 20.16 24.25 23.18
CA SER A 3 20.41 23.54 21.91
C SER A 3 21.15 22.20 22.11
N PHE A 4 22.04 22.10 23.10
CA PHE A 4 22.76 20.88 23.44
C PHE A 4 21.80 19.80 23.96
N TYR A 5 20.91 20.15 24.89
CA TYR A 5 19.94 19.22 25.44
C TYR A 5 18.93 18.74 24.38
N LYS A 6 18.47 19.63 23.49
CA LYS A 6 17.61 19.24 22.37
C LYS A 6 18.29 18.21 21.46
N LYS A 7 19.58 18.39 21.17
CA LYS A 7 20.38 17.42 20.40
C LYS A 7 20.49 16.08 21.11
N ASN A 8 20.72 16.10 22.43
CA ASN A 8 20.78 14.87 23.24
C ASN A 8 19.44 14.12 23.23
N ILE A 9 18.33 14.83 23.42
CA ILE A 9 16.96 14.27 23.33
C ILE A 9 16.76 13.57 21.99
N ILE A 10 17.10 14.22 20.86
CA ILE A 10 16.96 13.64 19.53
C ILE A 10 17.83 12.39 19.38
N ASN A 11 19.08 12.41 19.86
CA ASN A 11 19.97 11.26 19.73
C ASN A 11 19.44 10.04 20.52
N ILE A 12 18.99 10.24 21.76
CA ILE A 12 18.43 9.15 22.57
C ILE A 12 17.13 8.64 21.93
N PHE A 13 16.29 9.54 21.44
CA PHE A 13 15.06 9.21 20.75
C PHE A 13 15.31 8.35 19.50
N LEU A 14 16.20 8.81 18.61
CA LEU A 14 16.54 8.07 17.39
C LEU A 14 17.14 6.70 17.70
N LYS A 15 17.99 6.59 18.71
CA LYS A 15 18.54 5.31 19.18
C LYS A 15 17.42 4.35 19.59
N ASN A 16 16.43 4.83 20.36
CA ASN A 16 15.31 4.00 20.80
C ASN A 16 14.39 3.59 19.63
N ILE A 17 14.08 4.51 18.71
CA ILE A 17 13.34 4.19 17.48
C ILE A 17 14.09 3.12 16.68
N PHE A 18 15.42 3.25 16.52
CA PHE A 18 16.23 2.27 15.80
C PHE A 18 16.21 0.89 16.48
N ASN A 19 16.38 0.83 17.81
CA ASN A 19 16.39 -0.43 18.57
C ASN A 19 15.03 -1.15 18.45
N VAL A 20 13.92 -0.42 18.60
CA VAL A 20 12.57 -0.97 18.43
C VAL A 20 12.34 -1.37 16.97
N GLY A 21 12.79 -0.55 16.02
CA GLY A 21 12.75 -0.86 14.60
C GLY A 21 13.51 -2.14 14.25
N ALA A 22 14.70 -2.33 14.79
CA ALA A 22 15.48 -3.56 14.60
C ALA A 22 14.77 -4.80 15.15
N PHE A 23 14.11 -4.67 16.31
CA PHE A 23 13.29 -5.76 16.86
C PHE A 23 12.14 -6.12 15.91
N PHE A 24 11.37 -5.13 15.43
CA PHE A 24 10.27 -5.37 14.49
C PHE A 24 10.77 -5.87 13.14
N PHE A 25 11.92 -5.41 12.66
CA PHE A 25 12.55 -5.95 11.46
C PHE A 25 12.79 -7.46 11.57
N CYS A 26 13.40 -7.93 12.68
CA CYS A 26 13.61 -9.36 12.92
C CYS A 26 12.28 -10.12 12.96
N LEU A 27 11.28 -9.58 13.67
CA LEU A 27 9.96 -10.20 13.80
C LEU A 27 9.27 -10.33 12.44
N VAL A 28 9.22 -9.25 11.67
CA VAL A 28 8.62 -9.23 10.32
C VAL A 28 9.35 -10.20 9.40
N THR A 29 10.69 -10.26 9.47
CA THR A 29 11.50 -11.20 8.67
C THR A 29 11.10 -12.64 8.95
N ILE A 30 10.97 -13.02 10.23
CA ILE A 30 10.58 -14.38 10.61
C ILE A 30 9.18 -14.71 10.10
N LEU A 31 8.22 -13.79 10.29
CA LEU A 31 6.83 -14.03 9.87
C LEU A 31 6.71 -14.13 8.34
N ASN A 32 7.39 -13.26 7.58
CA ASN A 32 7.36 -13.31 6.12
C ASN A 32 8.06 -14.58 5.57
N ILE A 33 9.19 -15.02 6.16
CA ILE A 33 9.82 -16.28 5.75
C ILE A 33 8.87 -17.46 5.94
N LEU A 34 8.17 -17.52 7.08
CA LEU A 34 7.18 -18.60 7.33
C LEU A 34 6.02 -18.56 6.32
N GLU A 35 5.54 -17.39 5.97
CA GLU A 35 4.51 -17.19 4.96
C GLU A 35 4.99 -17.68 3.58
N GLU A 36 6.20 -17.27 3.16
CA GLU A 36 6.76 -17.68 1.88
C GLU A 36 7.04 -19.19 1.81
N ILE A 37 7.59 -19.79 2.86
CA ILE A 37 7.78 -21.25 2.92
C ILE A 37 6.43 -21.97 2.80
N THR A 38 5.38 -21.45 3.42
CA THR A 38 4.04 -22.03 3.35
C THR A 38 3.46 -21.93 1.94
N PHE A 39 3.66 -20.79 1.28
CA PHE A 39 3.22 -20.57 -0.10
C PHE A 39 3.87 -21.56 -1.09
N PHE A 40 5.17 -21.80 -0.94
CA PHE A 40 5.93 -22.67 -1.83
C PHE A 40 5.96 -24.16 -1.41
N LYS A 41 5.17 -24.55 -0.42
CA LYS A 41 5.19 -25.91 0.14
C LYS A 41 5.01 -27.01 -0.92
N ASP A 42 4.14 -26.77 -1.91
CA ASP A 42 3.78 -27.73 -2.96
C ASP A 42 4.51 -27.47 -4.30
N ILE A 43 5.49 -26.58 -4.31
CA ILE A 43 6.25 -26.18 -5.52
C ILE A 43 7.72 -26.50 -5.32
N THR A 44 8.33 -27.21 -6.27
CA THR A 44 9.77 -27.52 -6.23
C THR A 44 10.59 -26.31 -6.66
N ILE A 45 11.11 -25.57 -5.65
CA ILE A 45 11.96 -24.39 -5.86
C ILE A 45 13.22 -24.45 -5.01
N ALA A 46 14.22 -23.62 -5.34
CA ALA A 46 15.39 -23.44 -4.51
C ALA A 46 15.00 -22.71 -3.20
N LEU A 47 15.58 -23.12 -2.06
CA LEU A 47 15.34 -22.47 -0.75
C LEU A 47 15.72 -20.98 -0.72
N THR A 48 16.52 -20.53 -1.67
CA THR A 48 16.89 -19.10 -1.82
C THR A 48 15.73 -18.23 -2.27
N THR A 49 14.76 -18.78 -3.03
CA THR A 49 13.62 -18.02 -3.56
C THR A 49 12.71 -17.44 -2.49
N PRO A 50 12.23 -18.20 -1.48
CA PRO A 50 11.44 -17.66 -0.37
C PRO A 50 12.18 -16.57 0.42
N ILE A 51 13.50 -16.75 0.65
CA ILE A 51 14.32 -15.76 1.36
C ILE A 51 14.42 -14.47 0.55
N PHE A 52 14.65 -14.57 -0.76
CA PHE A 52 14.74 -13.39 -1.63
C PHE A 52 13.41 -12.64 -1.69
N LEU A 53 12.29 -13.34 -1.85
CA LEU A 53 10.95 -12.75 -1.83
C LEU A 53 10.65 -12.06 -0.50
N THR A 54 11.02 -12.69 0.62
CA THR A 54 10.91 -12.07 1.94
C THR A 54 11.65 -10.73 1.98
N LEU A 55 12.90 -10.67 1.51
CA LEU A 55 13.68 -9.43 1.51
C LEU A 55 13.04 -8.32 0.66
N LEU A 56 12.38 -8.68 -0.44
CA LEU A 56 11.65 -7.72 -1.28
C LEU A 56 10.37 -7.17 -0.59
N ASN A 57 9.68 -7.99 0.20
CA ASN A 57 8.42 -7.60 0.84
C ASN A 57 8.62 -6.85 2.17
N ILE A 58 9.68 -7.15 2.93
CA ILE A 58 9.95 -6.55 4.26
C ILE A 58 9.83 -5.02 4.28
N PRO A 59 10.41 -4.24 3.35
CA PRO A 59 10.32 -2.78 3.41
C PRO A 59 8.89 -2.25 3.38
N SER A 60 8.01 -2.88 2.61
CA SER A 60 6.60 -2.49 2.54
C SER A 60 5.86 -2.78 3.85
N VAL A 61 6.08 -3.95 4.44
CA VAL A 61 5.50 -4.30 5.74
C VAL A 61 6.03 -3.38 6.84
N LEU A 62 7.33 -3.05 6.82
CA LEU A 62 7.91 -2.09 7.77
C LEU A 62 7.27 -0.71 7.65
N PHE A 63 7.00 -0.23 6.43
CA PHE A 63 6.33 1.04 6.23
C PHE A 63 4.96 1.06 6.91
N GLU A 64 4.20 -0.01 6.81
CA GLU A 64 2.88 -0.13 7.43
C GLU A 64 2.94 -0.12 8.97
N ILE A 65 4.01 -0.65 9.58
CA ILE A 65 4.15 -0.77 11.04
C ILE A 65 4.99 0.34 11.69
N PHE A 66 5.60 1.26 10.94
CA PHE A 66 6.34 2.39 11.53
C PHE A 66 5.54 3.19 12.57
N PRO A 67 4.22 3.45 12.43
CA PRO A 67 3.45 4.13 13.47
C PRO A 67 3.56 3.45 14.83
N PHE A 68 3.57 2.10 14.88
CA PHE A 68 3.77 1.32 16.11
C PHE A 68 5.20 1.43 16.61
N ILE A 69 6.19 1.37 15.70
CA ILE A 69 7.61 1.52 16.04
C ILE A 69 7.85 2.88 16.69
N PHE A 70 7.28 3.96 16.14
CA PHE A 70 7.42 5.31 16.71
C PHE A 70 6.72 5.43 18.06
N LEU A 71 5.53 4.85 18.24
CA LEU A 71 4.83 4.86 19.51
C LEU A 71 5.64 4.13 20.60
N ILE A 72 6.02 2.87 20.35
CA ILE A 72 6.75 2.04 21.31
C ILE A 72 8.17 2.59 21.54
N GLY A 73 8.84 3.07 20.48
CA GLY A 73 10.16 3.69 20.58
C GLY A 73 10.14 4.98 21.41
N THR A 74 9.06 5.77 21.31
CA THR A 74 8.87 6.94 22.17
C THR A 74 8.68 6.53 23.64
N MET A 75 7.90 5.49 23.90
CA MET A 75 7.75 4.96 25.25
C MET A 75 9.09 4.47 25.81
N SER A 76 9.87 3.74 25.02
CA SER A 76 11.20 3.29 25.40
C SER A 76 12.16 4.45 25.68
N PHE A 77 12.09 5.52 24.87
CA PHE A 77 12.81 6.76 25.12
C PHE A 77 12.46 7.37 26.49
N PHE A 78 11.17 7.50 26.81
CA PHE A 78 10.76 8.05 28.11
C PHE A 78 11.18 7.15 29.27
N ILE A 79 11.13 5.83 29.14
CA ILE A 79 11.64 4.91 30.15
C ILE A 79 13.15 5.16 30.38
N GLU A 80 13.95 5.26 29.31
CA GLU A 80 15.39 5.49 29.41
C GLU A 80 15.73 6.81 30.10
N ILE A 81 15.07 7.93 29.73
CA ILE A 81 15.35 9.23 30.35
C ILE A 81 14.86 9.34 31.80
N LEU A 82 13.76 8.64 32.16
CA LEU A 82 13.26 8.56 33.53
C LEU A 82 14.22 7.76 34.42
N ASP A 83 14.71 6.63 33.93
CA ASP A 83 15.68 5.79 34.68
C ASP A 83 17.00 6.48 34.95
N ARG A 84 17.46 7.31 34.03
CA ARG A 84 18.67 8.10 34.16
C ARG A 84 18.48 9.42 34.93
N ASN A 85 17.22 9.71 35.38
CA ASN A 85 16.85 10.99 35.95
C ASN A 85 17.12 12.20 35.04
N GLU A 86 17.30 11.99 33.74
CA GLU A 86 17.60 13.05 32.76
C GLU A 86 16.41 14.02 32.60
N LEU A 87 15.18 13.53 32.77
CA LEU A 87 13.98 14.39 32.71
C LEU A 87 14.03 15.53 33.75
N VAL A 88 14.50 15.22 34.98
CA VAL A 88 14.65 16.22 36.03
C VAL A 88 15.74 17.23 35.65
N ILE A 89 16.83 16.75 35.07
CA ILE A 89 17.92 17.60 34.61
C ILE A 89 17.40 18.57 33.52
N TYR A 90 16.66 18.07 32.51
CA TYR A 90 16.12 18.90 31.44
C TYR A 90 15.17 19.99 31.99
N LYS A 91 14.33 19.65 32.99
CA LYS A 91 13.43 20.60 33.65
C LYS A 91 14.21 21.67 34.44
N ASN A 92 15.24 21.30 35.16
CA ASN A 92 16.10 22.23 35.90
C ASN A 92 16.82 23.22 34.97
N TYR A 93 17.07 22.85 33.72
CA TYR A 93 17.63 23.75 32.70
C TYR A 93 16.56 24.53 31.91
N GLY A 94 15.29 24.52 32.36
CA GLY A 94 14.21 25.34 31.82
C GLY A 94 13.45 24.72 30.67
N LEU A 95 13.63 23.44 30.37
CA LEU A 95 12.79 22.74 29.37
C LEU A 95 11.47 22.28 30.01
N SER A 96 10.37 22.76 29.48
CA SER A 96 9.04 22.27 29.83
C SER A 96 8.74 20.89 29.20
N ASN A 97 7.71 20.21 29.69
CA ASN A 97 7.22 18.98 29.05
C ASN A 97 6.83 19.22 27.59
N LEU A 98 6.20 20.37 27.30
CA LEU A 98 5.79 20.76 25.95
C LEU A 98 6.99 20.98 25.03
N ASP A 99 8.11 21.52 25.55
CA ASP A 99 9.34 21.68 24.75
C ASP A 99 9.93 20.32 24.36
N ILE A 100 9.93 19.35 25.27
CA ILE A 100 10.40 18.00 24.99
C ILE A 100 9.50 17.34 23.93
N ILE A 101 8.18 17.36 24.14
CA ILE A 101 7.20 16.82 23.18
C ILE A 101 7.37 17.50 21.81
N GLY A 102 7.49 18.83 21.77
CA GLY A 102 7.67 19.58 20.54
C GLY A 102 8.93 19.19 19.76
N VAL A 103 10.05 18.91 20.47
CA VAL A 103 11.28 18.40 19.84
C VAL A 103 11.06 17.02 19.23
N LEU A 104 10.39 16.11 19.95
CA LEU A 104 10.10 14.76 19.46
C LEU A 104 9.16 14.79 18.25
N ILE A 105 8.07 15.58 18.32
CA ILE A 105 7.12 15.75 17.19
C ILE A 105 7.82 16.34 15.98
N GLY A 106 8.63 17.38 16.13
CA GLY A 106 9.37 17.99 15.03
C GLY A 106 10.35 17.03 14.37
N ALA A 107 11.11 16.26 15.16
CA ALA A 107 12.01 15.23 14.65
C ALA A 107 11.25 14.12 13.92
N THR A 108 10.13 13.68 14.47
CA THR A 108 9.28 12.63 13.87
C THR A 108 8.63 13.10 12.56
N PHE A 109 8.11 14.33 12.53
CA PHE A 109 7.53 14.89 11.31
C PHE A 109 8.56 14.95 10.18
N PHE A 110 9.77 15.43 10.48
CA PHE A 110 10.86 15.46 9.50
C PHE A 110 11.22 14.05 9.00
N LEU A 111 11.36 13.09 9.92
CA LEU A 111 11.60 11.68 9.55
C LEU A 111 10.45 11.11 8.73
N GLY A 112 9.20 11.42 9.08
CA GLY A 112 8.02 10.99 8.33
C GLY A 112 8.01 11.50 6.90
N VAL A 113 8.41 12.75 6.68
CA VAL A 113 8.57 13.30 5.32
C VAL A 113 9.66 12.54 4.55
N LEU A 114 10.80 12.25 5.17
CA LEU A 114 11.87 11.45 4.55
C LEU A 114 11.39 10.02 4.23
N LEU A 115 10.63 9.40 5.12
CA LEU A 115 10.05 8.08 4.90
C LEU A 115 9.11 8.07 3.70
N VAL A 116 8.27 9.08 3.53
CA VAL A 116 7.37 9.18 2.37
C VAL A 116 8.14 9.44 1.07
N LEU A 117 9.10 10.35 1.09
CA LEU A 117 9.82 10.73 -0.13
C LEU A 117 10.78 9.65 -0.65
N PHE A 118 11.45 8.94 0.26
CA PHE A 118 12.49 7.98 -0.11
C PHE A 118 12.07 6.54 0.16
N PHE A 119 11.70 6.23 1.41
CA PHE A 119 11.48 4.86 1.83
C PHE A 119 10.24 4.26 1.17
N TYR A 120 9.12 4.99 1.08
CA TYR A 120 7.90 4.52 0.44
C TYR A 120 8.15 4.18 -1.05
N ASN A 121 8.82 5.05 -1.80
CA ASN A 121 9.08 4.82 -3.22
C ASN A 121 10.00 3.61 -3.46
N ILE A 122 10.99 3.41 -2.58
CA ILE A 122 11.86 2.21 -2.65
C ILE A 122 11.05 0.96 -2.29
N SER A 123 10.26 1.00 -1.21
CA SER A 123 9.50 -0.15 -0.74
C SER A 123 8.40 -0.58 -1.71
N SER A 124 7.72 0.37 -2.36
CA SER A 124 6.70 0.08 -3.37
C SER A 124 7.29 -0.59 -4.60
N ASN A 125 8.44 -0.10 -5.10
CA ASN A 125 9.12 -0.74 -6.23
C ASN A 125 9.62 -2.15 -5.89
N LEU A 126 10.15 -2.37 -4.68
CA LEU A 126 10.54 -3.72 -4.23
C LEU A 126 9.32 -4.65 -4.10
N LYS A 127 8.20 -4.13 -3.60
CA LYS A 127 6.94 -4.87 -3.52
C LYS A 127 6.38 -5.20 -4.90
N PHE A 128 6.56 -4.31 -5.88
CA PHE A 128 6.19 -4.60 -7.26
C PHE A 128 6.96 -5.81 -7.82
N ILE A 129 8.29 -5.82 -7.66
CA ILE A 129 9.15 -6.95 -8.07
C ILE A 129 8.75 -8.23 -7.32
N TYR A 130 8.43 -8.10 -6.03
CA TYR A 130 7.94 -9.23 -5.22
C TYR A 130 6.67 -9.85 -5.81
N PHE A 131 5.67 -9.05 -6.16
CA PHE A 131 4.44 -9.54 -6.76
C PHE A 131 4.66 -10.12 -8.16
N ASP A 132 5.49 -9.48 -8.97
CA ASP A 132 5.83 -9.94 -10.31
C ASP A 132 6.41 -11.37 -10.27
N ILE A 133 7.45 -11.58 -9.46
CA ILE A 133 8.05 -12.90 -9.28
C ILE A 133 7.06 -13.91 -8.68
N LYS A 134 6.30 -13.51 -7.65
CA LYS A 134 5.37 -14.41 -6.96
C LYS A 134 4.22 -14.86 -7.86
N ASN A 135 3.81 -14.00 -8.79
CA ASN A 135 2.79 -14.29 -9.79
C ASN A 135 3.19 -15.42 -10.75
N ASP A 136 4.47 -15.50 -11.14
CA ASP A 136 4.98 -16.58 -12.00
C ASP A 136 4.79 -17.98 -11.41
N TYR A 137 4.72 -18.06 -10.08
CA TYR A 137 4.51 -19.30 -9.33
C TYR A 137 3.06 -19.51 -8.87
N SER A 138 2.18 -18.52 -9.03
CA SER A 138 0.78 -18.62 -8.64
C SER A 138 -0.04 -19.35 -9.69
N LYS A 139 -0.81 -20.35 -9.27
CA LYS A 139 -1.75 -21.05 -10.16
C LYS A 139 -3.00 -20.22 -10.49
N ASP A 140 -3.30 -19.21 -9.69
CA ASP A 140 -4.58 -18.49 -9.69
C ASP A 140 -4.45 -17.00 -10.09
N ASP A 141 -3.31 -16.53 -10.60
CA ASP A 141 -3.02 -15.12 -10.93
C ASP A 141 -3.45 -14.08 -9.84
N LYS A 142 -3.60 -14.53 -8.59
CA LYS A 142 -4.13 -13.73 -7.45
C LYS A 142 -3.26 -12.55 -7.04
N TYR A 143 -2.03 -12.50 -7.50
CA TYR A 143 -1.05 -11.48 -7.09
C TYR A 143 -0.98 -10.29 -8.06
N LEU A 144 -1.51 -10.43 -9.28
CA LEU A 144 -1.89 -9.29 -10.11
C LEU A 144 -3.24 -8.79 -9.61
N ALA A 145 -3.29 -7.64 -8.98
CA ALA A 145 -4.46 -7.13 -8.29
C ALA A 145 -5.72 -7.15 -9.16
N VAL A 146 -6.77 -7.74 -8.61
CA VAL A 146 -8.15 -7.78 -9.15
C VAL A 146 -8.31 -8.54 -10.48
N ILE A 147 -7.71 -9.71 -10.61
CA ILE A 147 -8.35 -10.75 -11.38
C ILE A 147 -9.35 -11.40 -10.42
N THR A 148 -10.63 -11.14 -10.62
CA THR A 148 -11.68 -11.88 -9.89
C THR A 148 -11.57 -13.35 -10.24
N ALA A 149 -12.17 -14.24 -9.44
CA ALA A 149 -12.28 -15.68 -9.77
C ALA A 149 -12.88 -15.91 -11.18
N ASN A 150 -13.39 -14.87 -11.83
CA ASN A 150 -14.03 -14.86 -13.15
C ASN A 150 -13.17 -14.17 -14.24
N GLY A 151 -11.88 -13.91 -14.02
CA GLY A 151 -10.97 -13.28 -14.99
C GLY A 151 -10.96 -11.74 -14.94
N LEU A 152 -10.25 -11.16 -15.89
CA LEU A 152 -10.08 -9.73 -16.10
C LEU A 152 -11.28 -9.15 -16.82
N TRP A 153 -11.81 -8.00 -16.34
CA TRP A 153 -12.92 -7.28 -16.98
C TRP A 153 -12.58 -5.82 -17.15
N MET A 154 -12.69 -5.31 -18.37
CA MET A 154 -12.42 -3.92 -18.71
C MET A 154 -13.55 -3.35 -19.55
N LYS A 155 -13.90 -2.08 -19.33
CA LYS A 155 -14.80 -1.30 -20.18
C LYS A 155 -13.97 -0.28 -20.94
N ASP A 156 -14.07 -0.28 -22.25
CA ASP A 156 -13.43 0.69 -23.14
C ASP A 156 -14.49 1.44 -23.95
N GLN A 157 -14.23 2.71 -24.25
CA GLN A 157 -15.13 3.50 -25.09
C GLN A 157 -14.31 4.22 -26.14
N ILE A 158 -14.47 3.81 -27.41
CA ILE A 158 -13.75 4.38 -28.55
C ILE A 158 -14.71 4.54 -29.73
N ASP A 159 -14.57 5.65 -30.42
CA ASP A 159 -15.29 5.99 -31.66
C ASP A 159 -16.82 5.78 -31.56
N GLY A 160 -17.41 6.08 -30.38
CA GLY A 160 -18.84 5.92 -30.11
C GLY A 160 -19.27 4.48 -29.78
N ASN A 161 -18.37 3.53 -29.75
CA ASN A 161 -18.68 2.16 -29.35
C ASN A 161 -18.23 1.89 -27.91
N ILE A 162 -19.02 1.11 -27.17
CA ILE A 162 -18.71 0.62 -25.84
C ILE A 162 -18.24 -0.83 -26.00
N ASN A 163 -17.00 -1.10 -25.59
CA ASN A 163 -16.41 -2.42 -25.63
C ASN A 163 -16.29 -2.95 -24.20
N ILE A 164 -16.87 -4.10 -23.92
CA ILE A 164 -16.64 -4.85 -22.68
C ILE A 164 -15.67 -5.98 -23.02
N ILE A 165 -14.49 -5.90 -22.47
CA ILE A 165 -13.38 -6.84 -22.72
C ILE A 165 -13.24 -7.71 -21.49
N SER A 166 -13.34 -9.02 -21.66
CA SER A 166 -12.98 -9.98 -20.62
C SER A 166 -11.87 -10.88 -21.09
N ALA A 167 -10.94 -11.24 -20.21
CA ALA A 167 -9.85 -12.16 -20.46
C ALA A 167 -9.69 -13.09 -19.26
N GLU A 168 -9.29 -14.34 -19.50
CA GLU A 168 -9.07 -15.31 -18.45
C GLU A 168 -7.75 -15.06 -17.74
N LYS A 169 -6.71 -14.71 -18.51
CA LYS A 169 -5.33 -14.56 -18.01
C LYS A 169 -4.56 -13.46 -18.74
N ILE A 170 -3.65 -12.81 -17.99
CA ILE A 170 -2.61 -11.94 -18.54
C ILE A 170 -1.29 -12.71 -18.45
N SER A 171 -0.57 -12.82 -19.57
CA SER A 171 0.74 -13.46 -19.64
C SER A 171 1.69 -12.55 -20.41
N GLU A 172 2.71 -12.01 -19.73
CA GLU A 172 3.65 -11.04 -20.32
C GLU A 172 2.91 -9.91 -21.07
N GLU A 173 3.10 -9.77 -22.37
CA GLU A 173 2.46 -8.75 -23.22
C GLU A 173 1.19 -9.30 -23.93
N THR A 174 0.54 -10.35 -23.40
CA THR A 174 -0.62 -11.00 -24.06
C THR A 174 -1.78 -11.24 -23.10
N LEU A 175 -3.00 -11.22 -23.65
CA LEU A 175 -4.21 -11.69 -22.97
C LEU A 175 -4.64 -13.03 -23.56
N ASP A 176 -4.98 -13.97 -22.70
CA ASP A 176 -5.44 -15.30 -23.08
C ASP A 176 -6.95 -15.44 -22.89
N ASN A 177 -7.63 -16.16 -23.79
CA ASN A 177 -9.08 -16.40 -23.82
C ASN A 177 -9.91 -15.12 -23.69
N VAL A 178 -9.77 -14.26 -24.69
CA VAL A 178 -10.36 -12.91 -24.68
C VAL A 178 -11.71 -12.88 -25.38
N LEU A 179 -12.72 -12.33 -24.67
CA LEU A 179 -14.03 -12.02 -25.22
C LEU A 179 -14.22 -10.51 -25.27
N ILE A 180 -14.48 -9.94 -26.45
CA ILE A 180 -14.78 -8.54 -26.64
C ILE A 180 -16.24 -8.41 -27.08
N SER A 181 -17.10 -7.93 -26.17
CA SER A 181 -18.49 -7.61 -26.46
C SER A 181 -18.59 -6.13 -26.84
N GLN A 182 -19.01 -5.85 -28.06
CA GLN A 182 -19.10 -4.51 -28.60
C GLN A 182 -20.55 -4.05 -28.65
N PHE A 183 -20.82 -2.86 -28.13
CA PHE A 183 -22.13 -2.21 -28.08
C PHE A 183 -22.06 -0.81 -28.69
N ASP A 184 -23.20 -0.27 -29.13
CA ASP A 184 -23.34 1.13 -29.49
C ASP A 184 -23.50 2.04 -28.24
N THR A 185 -23.68 3.34 -28.46
CA THR A 185 -23.91 4.33 -27.39
C THR A 185 -25.20 4.12 -26.61
N GLU A 186 -26.17 3.40 -27.15
CA GLU A 186 -27.47 3.07 -26.56
C GLU A 186 -27.47 1.69 -25.89
N PHE A 187 -26.27 1.04 -25.78
CA PHE A 187 -26.10 -0.33 -25.30
C PHE A 187 -26.77 -1.42 -26.13
N ASN A 188 -27.04 -1.19 -27.41
CA ASN A 188 -27.45 -2.25 -28.30
C ASN A 188 -26.24 -3.09 -28.70
N PHE A 189 -26.41 -4.40 -28.70
CA PHE A 189 -25.31 -5.34 -29.03
C PHE A 189 -24.98 -5.25 -30.54
N ILE A 190 -23.71 -5.08 -30.87
CA ILE A 190 -23.19 -5.02 -32.22
C ILE A 190 -22.58 -6.37 -32.64
N ARG A 191 -21.63 -6.87 -31.87
CA ARG A 191 -20.93 -8.14 -32.13
C ARG A 191 -20.13 -8.62 -30.90
N LEU A 192 -19.85 -9.92 -30.90
CA LEU A 192 -18.93 -10.57 -29.97
C LEU A 192 -17.71 -11.06 -30.77
N ILE A 193 -16.52 -10.79 -30.27
CA ILE A 193 -15.25 -11.25 -30.79
C ILE A 193 -14.63 -12.18 -29.75
N ASP A 194 -14.44 -13.46 -30.09
CA ASP A 194 -13.83 -14.47 -29.23
C ASP A 194 -12.46 -14.85 -29.82
N VAL A 195 -11.41 -14.71 -29.00
CA VAL A 195 -10.02 -14.93 -29.42
C VAL A 195 -9.25 -15.65 -28.34
N LYS A 196 -8.47 -16.64 -28.74
CA LYS A 196 -7.63 -17.41 -27.81
C LYS A 196 -6.48 -16.59 -27.22
N LYS A 197 -5.87 -15.71 -28.02
CA LYS A 197 -4.71 -14.92 -27.57
C LYS A 197 -4.61 -13.61 -28.34
N ILE A 198 -4.36 -12.50 -27.61
CA ILE A 198 -4.20 -11.15 -28.17
C ILE A 198 -2.91 -10.55 -27.63
N ASN A 199 -2.11 -9.92 -28.50
CA ASN A 199 -0.98 -9.10 -28.09
C ASN A 199 -1.46 -7.69 -27.71
N ILE A 200 -1.11 -7.24 -26.51
CA ILE A 200 -1.55 -5.98 -25.89
C ILE A 200 -0.42 -4.97 -25.73
N LYS A 201 0.71 -5.18 -26.37
CA LYS A 201 1.89 -4.29 -26.27
C LYS A 201 1.58 -2.84 -26.60
N ASN A 202 0.70 -2.62 -27.57
CA ASN A 202 0.30 -1.29 -28.06
C ASN A 202 -1.21 -1.15 -28.00
N LYS A 203 -1.71 0.10 -28.06
CA LYS A 203 -3.15 0.44 -28.09
C LYS A 203 -3.90 0.00 -29.34
N ASN A 204 -3.21 -0.54 -30.34
CA ASN A 204 -3.80 -1.19 -31.51
C ASN A 204 -3.54 -2.71 -31.39
N TRP A 205 -4.52 -3.43 -30.87
CA TRP A 205 -4.40 -4.87 -30.69
C TRP A 205 -4.51 -5.60 -32.01
N VAL A 206 -3.62 -6.52 -32.24
CA VAL A 206 -3.64 -7.36 -33.44
C VAL A 206 -4.32 -8.67 -33.07
N ILE A 207 -5.49 -8.90 -33.65
CA ILE A 207 -6.32 -10.06 -33.40
C ILE A 207 -6.22 -11.00 -34.61
N ASN A 208 -5.75 -12.22 -34.35
CA ASN A 208 -5.63 -13.28 -35.36
C ASN A 208 -6.61 -14.42 -35.03
N ASN A 209 -7.19 -15.03 -36.04
CA ASN A 209 -8.07 -16.19 -35.91
C ASN A 209 -9.24 -15.97 -34.95
N ALA A 210 -9.97 -14.87 -35.10
CA ALA A 210 -11.10 -14.52 -34.27
C ALA A 210 -12.37 -15.26 -34.68
N LYS A 211 -13.19 -15.66 -33.71
CA LYS A 211 -14.58 -16.03 -33.92
C LYS A 211 -15.45 -14.80 -33.70
N ILE A 212 -16.15 -14.37 -34.75
CA ILE A 212 -17.05 -13.20 -34.68
C ILE A 212 -18.48 -13.70 -34.74
N THR A 213 -19.25 -13.34 -33.69
CA THR A 213 -20.67 -13.60 -33.62
C THR A 213 -21.42 -12.28 -33.79
N LYS A 214 -22.25 -12.20 -34.85
CA LYS A 214 -23.14 -11.08 -35.13
C LYS A 214 -24.49 -11.66 -35.56
N ASP A 215 -25.60 -11.09 -35.10
CA ASP A 215 -26.98 -11.51 -35.42
C ASP A 215 -27.20 -13.03 -35.25
N ASN A 216 -26.65 -13.60 -34.15
CA ASN A 216 -26.67 -15.05 -33.87
C ASN A 216 -25.93 -15.96 -34.88
N ILE A 217 -25.19 -15.38 -35.82
CA ILE A 217 -24.38 -16.11 -36.79
C ILE A 217 -22.89 -15.98 -36.37
N THR A 218 -22.26 -17.12 -36.10
CA THR A 218 -20.81 -17.17 -35.79
C THR A 218 -20.01 -17.53 -37.04
N LYS A 219 -19.04 -16.69 -37.37
CA LYS A 219 -18.09 -16.91 -38.47
C LYS A 219 -16.68 -16.94 -37.91
N ASN A 220 -15.88 -17.90 -38.36
CA ASN A 220 -14.43 -17.87 -38.12
C ASN A 220 -13.81 -16.85 -39.09
N ASN A 221 -13.13 -15.86 -38.57
CA ASN A 221 -12.39 -14.88 -39.36
C ASN A 221 -10.91 -15.19 -39.29
N GLU A 222 -10.31 -15.59 -40.40
CA GLU A 222 -8.89 -15.86 -40.54
C GLU A 222 -8.09 -14.58 -40.86
N GLU A 223 -8.77 -13.49 -41.21
CA GLU A 223 -8.15 -12.20 -41.47
C GLU A 223 -7.69 -11.52 -40.18
N ILE A 224 -6.62 -10.75 -40.27
CA ILE A 224 -6.09 -9.96 -39.17
C ILE A 224 -7.02 -8.77 -38.92
N ILE A 225 -7.51 -8.64 -37.68
CA ILE A 225 -8.30 -7.51 -37.25
C ILE A 225 -7.46 -6.58 -36.41
N PHE A 226 -7.41 -5.31 -36.75
CA PHE A 226 -6.82 -4.26 -35.91
C PHE A 226 -7.90 -3.69 -35.02
N PHE A 227 -7.80 -3.96 -33.71
CA PHE A 227 -8.72 -3.48 -32.70
C PHE A 227 -8.08 -2.32 -31.95
N LYS A 228 -8.58 -1.10 -32.18
CA LYS A 228 -8.12 0.10 -31.47
C LYS A 228 -8.72 0.10 -30.07
N THR A 229 -7.89 0.38 -29.06
CA THR A 229 -8.26 0.40 -27.64
C THR A 229 -7.49 1.50 -26.90
N ASN A 230 -8.01 1.95 -25.75
CA ASN A 230 -7.28 2.85 -24.86
C ASN A 230 -6.26 2.10 -23.99
N PHE A 231 -6.27 0.77 -24.00
CA PHE A 231 -5.45 -0.11 -23.17
C PHE A 231 -4.22 -0.62 -23.92
N ASP A 232 -3.07 -0.50 -23.29
CA ASP A 232 -1.84 -1.20 -23.61
C ASP A 232 -1.40 -2.03 -22.40
N TYR A 233 -0.33 -2.80 -22.52
CA TYR A 233 0.18 -3.62 -21.43
C TYR A 233 0.49 -2.82 -20.17
N GLU A 234 1.10 -1.64 -20.32
CA GLU A 234 1.48 -0.78 -19.19
C GLU A 234 0.25 -0.28 -18.43
N ILE A 235 -0.76 0.19 -19.14
CA ILE A 235 -2.02 0.63 -18.53
C ILE A 235 -2.71 -0.54 -17.83
N ILE A 236 -2.85 -1.70 -18.50
CA ILE A 236 -3.52 -2.87 -17.94
C ILE A 236 -2.77 -3.34 -16.68
N SER A 237 -1.46 -3.54 -16.76
CA SER A 237 -0.66 -3.99 -15.60
C SER A 237 -0.75 -3.02 -14.42
N THR A 238 -0.80 -1.71 -14.70
CA THR A 238 -0.95 -0.69 -13.65
C THR A 238 -2.37 -0.65 -13.07
N LEU A 239 -3.40 -0.79 -13.93
CA LEU A 239 -4.81 -0.82 -13.48
C LEU A 239 -5.09 -1.95 -12.48
N PHE A 240 -4.42 -3.08 -12.66
CA PHE A 240 -4.60 -4.28 -11.85
C PHE A 240 -3.48 -4.52 -10.84
N SER A 241 -2.57 -3.55 -10.66
CA SER A 241 -1.52 -3.61 -9.64
C SER A 241 -2.06 -3.30 -8.25
N ASN A 242 -1.47 -3.93 -7.24
CA ASN A 242 -1.76 -3.57 -5.84
C ASN A 242 -1.29 -2.13 -5.58
N LEU A 243 -2.16 -1.27 -5.05
CA LEU A 243 -1.85 0.15 -4.82
C LEU A 243 -0.59 0.36 -3.98
N SER A 244 -0.31 -0.54 -3.03
CA SER A 244 0.89 -0.45 -2.19
C SER A 244 2.19 -0.85 -2.91
N SER A 245 2.10 -1.42 -4.12
CA SER A 245 3.26 -1.72 -4.98
C SER A 245 3.56 -0.61 -6.00
N LEU A 246 2.77 0.46 -6.01
CA LEU A 246 2.95 1.59 -6.89
C LEU A 246 3.58 2.78 -6.15
N ASP A 247 4.59 3.40 -6.74
CA ASP A 247 5.14 4.64 -6.23
C ASP A 247 4.17 5.83 -6.42
N ILE A 248 4.47 6.96 -5.79
CA ILE A 248 3.59 8.14 -5.80
C ILE A 248 3.33 8.65 -7.22
N ILE A 249 4.31 8.54 -8.13
CA ILE A 249 4.17 9.00 -9.51
C ILE A 249 3.20 8.10 -10.25
N LYS A 250 3.41 6.78 -10.20
CA LYS A 250 2.53 5.78 -10.82
C LYS A 250 1.11 5.82 -10.25
N LEU A 251 0.94 6.05 -8.94
CA LEU A 251 -0.39 6.24 -8.34
C LEU A 251 -1.12 7.47 -8.91
N ASN A 252 -0.43 8.58 -9.14
CA ASN A 252 -1.03 9.76 -9.76
C ASN A 252 -1.38 9.53 -11.24
N GLU A 253 -0.56 8.79 -11.97
CA GLU A 253 -0.83 8.39 -13.37
C GLU A 253 -2.03 7.43 -13.42
N LEU A 254 -2.07 6.44 -12.55
CA LEU A 254 -3.20 5.52 -12.40
C LEU A 254 -4.50 6.28 -12.12
N LYS A 255 -4.47 7.26 -11.21
CA LYS A 255 -5.62 8.12 -10.93
C LYS A 255 -6.11 8.88 -12.18
N LYS A 256 -5.19 9.40 -12.99
CA LYS A 256 -5.55 10.09 -14.25
C LYS A 256 -6.16 9.10 -15.25
N ASN A 257 -5.59 7.91 -15.38
CA ASN A 257 -6.09 6.86 -16.28
C ASN A 257 -7.50 6.40 -15.87
N TYR A 258 -7.73 6.13 -14.57
CA TYR A 258 -9.05 5.79 -14.05
C TYR A 258 -10.10 6.86 -14.37
N LYS A 259 -9.74 8.14 -14.17
CA LYS A 259 -10.63 9.26 -14.48
C LYS A 259 -10.95 9.35 -15.97
N ALA A 260 -9.96 9.15 -16.84
CA ALA A 260 -10.14 9.18 -18.30
C ALA A 260 -11.02 8.04 -18.80
N LEU A 261 -10.95 6.86 -18.14
CA LEU A 261 -11.75 5.68 -18.45
C LEU A 261 -13.13 5.67 -17.77
N GLY A 262 -13.46 6.69 -16.97
CA GLY A 262 -14.72 6.77 -16.23
C GLY A 262 -14.82 5.83 -15.02
N TYR A 263 -13.69 5.32 -14.51
CA TYR A 263 -13.63 4.50 -13.31
C TYR A 263 -13.61 5.35 -12.03
N SER A 264 -14.03 4.76 -10.91
CA SER A 264 -13.95 5.42 -9.60
C SER A 264 -12.49 5.62 -9.18
N THR A 265 -12.13 6.85 -8.81
CA THR A 265 -10.79 7.18 -8.30
C THR A 265 -10.74 7.23 -6.77
N THR A 266 -11.79 6.80 -6.08
CA THR A 266 -11.95 6.95 -4.62
C THR A 266 -10.87 6.20 -3.86
N GLU A 267 -10.63 4.94 -4.20
CA GLU A 267 -9.63 4.08 -3.54
C GLU A 267 -8.21 4.63 -3.72
N ILE A 268 -7.84 4.96 -4.96
CA ILE A 268 -6.51 5.54 -5.27
C ILE A 268 -6.32 6.87 -4.55
N SER A 269 -7.36 7.71 -4.52
CA SER A 269 -7.31 9.01 -3.83
C SER A 269 -7.18 8.85 -2.33
N SER A 270 -7.85 7.87 -1.74
CA SER A 270 -7.72 7.51 -0.33
C SER A 270 -6.30 7.03 -0.01
N HIS A 271 -5.76 6.14 -0.82
CA HIS A 271 -4.40 5.62 -0.64
C HIS A 271 -3.34 6.74 -0.72
N LEU A 272 -3.43 7.63 -1.73
CA LEU A 272 -2.56 8.80 -1.84
C LEU A 272 -2.68 9.72 -0.61
N MET A 273 -3.90 9.96 -0.12
CA MET A 273 -4.11 10.81 1.05
C MET A 273 -3.52 10.19 2.32
N ASN A 274 -3.61 8.87 2.48
CA ASN A 274 -2.96 8.14 3.57
C ASN A 274 -1.44 8.33 3.54
N ILE A 275 -0.82 8.27 2.34
CA ILE A 275 0.62 8.52 2.18
C ILE A 275 0.98 9.97 2.54
N TYR A 276 0.22 10.96 2.05
CA TYR A 276 0.51 12.38 2.33
C TYR A 276 0.26 12.76 3.78
N SER A 277 -0.71 12.14 4.46
CA SER A 277 -0.97 12.36 5.88
C SER A 277 -0.03 11.60 6.82
N TYR A 278 0.78 10.69 6.29
CA TYR A 278 1.64 9.80 7.06
C TYR A 278 2.60 10.49 8.05
N PRO A 279 3.30 11.61 7.71
CA PRO A 279 4.13 12.33 8.67
C PRO A 279 3.35 12.88 9.86
N PHE A 280 2.10 13.29 9.65
CA PHE A 280 1.21 13.74 10.73
C PHE A 280 0.79 12.56 11.59
N TYR A 281 0.46 11.43 10.99
CA TYR A 281 0.08 10.22 11.71
C TYR A 281 1.21 9.73 12.63
N LEU A 282 2.45 9.68 12.16
CA LEU A 282 3.62 9.36 12.99
C LEU A 282 3.76 10.35 14.15
N SER A 283 3.58 11.65 13.88
CA SER A 283 3.67 12.71 14.88
C SER A 283 2.62 12.58 15.99
N ILE A 284 1.40 12.18 15.63
CA ILE A 284 0.31 11.92 16.58
C ILE A 284 0.64 10.70 17.45
N MET A 285 1.19 9.62 16.88
CA MET A 285 1.63 8.45 17.65
C MET A 285 2.68 8.81 18.70
N VAL A 286 3.66 9.65 18.36
CA VAL A 286 4.67 10.16 19.29
C VAL A 286 4.06 11.07 20.34
N CYS A 287 3.08 11.92 19.97
CA CYS A 287 2.37 12.78 20.89
C CYS A 287 1.60 11.96 21.94
N ILE A 288 0.83 10.97 21.52
CA ILE A 288 0.06 10.08 22.41
C ILE A 288 1.01 9.35 23.37
N ALA A 289 2.09 8.75 22.86
CA ALA A 289 3.09 8.08 23.69
C ALA A 289 3.71 9.03 24.72
N SER A 290 4.02 10.25 24.31
CA SER A 290 4.60 11.27 25.19
C SER A 290 3.65 11.71 26.31
N ILE A 291 2.38 11.95 25.98
CA ILE A 291 1.34 12.33 26.95
C ILE A 291 1.13 11.21 27.97
N LEU A 292 1.03 9.98 27.51
CA LEU A 292 0.89 8.82 28.39
C LEU A 292 2.07 8.70 29.35
N MET A 293 3.29 8.79 28.84
CA MET A 293 4.49 8.61 29.66
C MET A 293 4.76 9.75 30.63
N LEU A 294 4.36 10.98 30.31
CA LEU A 294 4.54 12.14 31.18
C LEU A 294 3.44 12.30 32.24
N ASN A 295 2.23 11.79 31.99
CA ASN A 295 1.08 11.93 32.91
C ASN A 295 0.98 10.78 33.92
N ILE A 296 1.63 9.65 33.66
CA ILE A 296 1.54 8.50 34.55
C ILE A 296 2.54 8.62 35.70
N GLY A 297 2.03 8.60 36.91
CA GLY A 297 2.84 8.73 38.12
C GLY A 297 3.86 7.60 38.30
N HIS A 298 4.95 7.90 39.01
CA HIS A 298 6.15 7.06 39.24
C HIS A 298 5.89 5.65 39.84
N ASN A 299 4.65 5.31 40.17
CA ASN A 299 4.32 4.10 40.96
C ASN A 299 3.92 2.87 40.16
N ARG A 300 3.99 2.90 38.82
CA ARG A 300 3.62 1.73 38.01
C ARG A 300 4.82 1.10 37.31
N SER A 301 4.75 -0.22 37.08
CA SER A 301 5.83 -0.96 36.43
C SER A 301 6.01 -0.54 34.97
N ARG A 302 7.24 -0.59 34.44
CA ARG A 302 7.57 -0.29 33.03
C ARG A 302 6.76 -1.14 32.04
N ILE A 303 6.54 -2.41 32.41
CA ILE A 303 5.76 -3.36 31.62
C ILE A 303 4.31 -2.88 31.44
N PHE A 304 3.72 -2.27 32.45
CA PHE A 304 2.37 -1.72 32.36
C PHE A 304 2.26 -0.65 31.25
N TYR A 305 3.25 0.23 31.14
CA TYR A 305 3.28 1.27 30.11
C TYR A 305 3.42 0.68 28.71
N LEU A 306 4.34 -0.27 28.53
CA LEU A 306 4.52 -0.94 27.25
C LEU A 306 3.25 -1.67 26.81
N ILE A 307 2.60 -2.41 27.72
CA ILE A 307 1.34 -3.11 27.43
C ILE A 307 0.24 -2.09 27.06
N SER A 308 0.11 -0.98 27.81
CA SER A 308 -0.89 0.04 27.48
C SER A 308 -0.64 0.67 26.10
N GLY A 309 0.63 0.91 25.75
CA GLY A 309 1.00 1.42 24.42
C GLY A 309 0.64 0.45 23.31
N ILE A 310 0.93 -0.84 23.49
CA ILE A 310 0.55 -1.87 22.52
C ILE A 310 -0.97 -1.93 22.35
N LEU A 311 -1.74 -1.92 23.45
CA LEU A 311 -3.21 -1.94 23.38
C LEU A 311 -3.77 -0.72 22.64
N ILE A 312 -3.23 0.48 22.93
CA ILE A 312 -3.64 1.72 22.24
C ILE A 312 -3.29 1.63 20.76
N SER A 313 -2.09 1.18 20.42
CA SER A 313 -1.68 1.06 19.02
C SER A 313 -2.57 0.08 18.23
N VAL A 314 -2.95 -1.04 18.83
CA VAL A 314 -3.90 -2.00 18.24
C VAL A 314 -5.26 -1.36 18.03
N LEU A 315 -5.77 -0.60 19.02
CA LEU A 315 -7.05 0.11 18.91
C LEU A 315 -7.03 1.14 17.77
N ILE A 316 -5.95 1.92 17.65
CA ILE A 316 -5.77 2.90 16.58
C ILE A 316 -5.73 2.20 15.21
N TYR A 317 -5.02 1.07 15.12
CA TYR A 317 -4.97 0.28 13.89
C TYR A 317 -6.37 -0.18 13.45
N TYR A 318 -7.15 -0.77 14.36
CA TYR A 318 -8.51 -1.20 14.06
C TYR A 318 -9.43 -0.03 13.69
N MET A 319 -9.28 1.12 14.34
CA MET A 319 -9.99 2.33 13.94
C MET A 319 -9.69 2.70 12.47
N ASN A 320 -8.42 2.83 12.12
CA ASN A 320 -8.03 3.14 10.74
C ASN A 320 -8.54 2.09 9.74
N TYR A 321 -8.48 0.81 10.10
CA TYR A 321 -9.01 -0.27 9.27
C TYR A 321 -10.52 -0.13 9.01
N VAL A 322 -11.31 0.13 10.05
CA VAL A 322 -12.77 0.34 9.93
C VAL A 322 -13.09 1.57 9.06
N PHE A 323 -12.34 2.66 9.22
CA PHE A 323 -12.53 3.86 8.39
C PHE A 323 -12.17 3.60 6.92
N ASN A 324 -11.13 2.83 6.64
CA ASN A 324 -10.79 2.43 5.26
C ASN A 324 -11.91 1.58 4.62
N LEU A 325 -12.49 0.62 5.34
CA LEU A 325 -13.65 -0.15 4.87
C LEU A 325 -14.88 0.74 4.57
N LEU A 326 -15.09 1.81 5.36
CA LEU A 326 -16.17 2.76 5.12
C LEU A 326 -15.95 3.62 3.88
N ILE A 327 -14.69 3.91 3.51
CA ILE A 327 -14.34 4.55 2.23
C ILE A 327 -14.65 3.62 1.07
N GLU A 328 -14.14 2.37 1.12
CA GLU A 328 -14.35 1.38 0.06
C GLU A 328 -15.84 1.17 -0.22
N SER A 329 -16.66 1.18 0.83
CA SER A 329 -18.12 1.12 0.71
C SER A 329 -18.79 2.44 0.28
N GLN A 330 -18.03 3.49 -0.01
CA GLN A 330 -18.48 4.84 -0.41
C GLN A 330 -19.47 5.50 0.57
N LYS A 331 -19.51 5.07 1.82
CA LYS A 331 -20.42 5.62 2.85
C LYS A 331 -19.92 6.93 3.42
N ILE A 332 -18.61 7.19 3.37
CA ILE A 332 -17.99 8.40 3.91
C ILE A 332 -17.02 9.00 2.89
N PRO A 333 -16.99 10.34 2.70
CA PRO A 333 -16.00 10.99 1.85
C PRO A 333 -14.57 10.67 2.34
N PHE A 334 -13.66 10.34 1.42
CA PHE A 334 -12.28 9.91 1.73
C PHE A 334 -11.50 10.93 2.59
N MET A 335 -11.77 12.23 2.46
CA MET A 335 -11.16 13.26 3.31
C MET A 335 -11.46 13.06 4.80
N PHE A 336 -12.71 12.80 5.14
CA PHE A 336 -13.11 12.58 6.54
C PHE A 336 -12.49 11.30 7.10
N SER A 337 -12.41 10.27 6.32
CA SER A 337 -11.93 8.98 6.78
C SER A 337 -10.44 8.97 7.10
N VAL A 338 -9.62 9.70 6.38
CA VAL A 338 -8.18 9.80 6.64
C VAL A 338 -7.87 10.70 7.82
N TRP A 339 -8.54 11.86 7.92
CA TRP A 339 -8.23 12.85 8.94
C TRP A 339 -9.00 12.65 10.25
N PHE A 340 -10.22 12.11 10.19
CA PHE A 340 -11.07 11.96 11.37
C PHE A 340 -10.46 11.03 12.45
N PRO A 341 -9.90 9.84 12.13
CA PRO A 341 -9.20 9.04 13.12
C PRO A 341 -8.03 9.77 13.78
N GLN A 342 -7.32 10.60 13.01
CA GLN A 342 -6.18 11.37 13.49
C GLN A 342 -6.62 12.54 14.40
N PHE A 343 -7.79 13.13 14.15
CA PHE A 343 -8.36 14.18 15.02
C PHE A 343 -9.01 13.63 16.30
N LEU A 344 -9.49 12.40 16.25
CA LEU A 344 -10.16 11.77 17.40
C LEU A 344 -9.16 11.26 18.44
N LEU A 345 -7.91 11.03 18.03
CA LEU A 345 -6.77 10.64 18.86
C LEU A 345 -6.08 11.84 19.48
#